data_a3f42bf6117700fdf8ac08dfb8fbfb4f
#
_entry.id   a3f42bf6117700fdf8ac08dfb8fbfb4f
#
_cell.length_a   1.000
_cell.length_b   1.000
_cell.length_c   1.000
_cell.angle_alpha   90.00
_cell.angle_beta   90.00
_cell.angle_gamma   90.00
#
_symmetry.space_group_name_H-M   'P 1'
#
loop_
_entity.id
_entity.type
_entity.pdbx_description
1 polymer ?
#
loop_
_entity_poly.entity_id
_entity_poly.type
_entity_poly.pdbx_seq_one_letter_code
_entity_poly.pdbx_strand_id
1 'polypeptide(L)'
;MNHITVFGSSRCKAGESEYEFAEEVGELIGKYGHNVATGGYQGTMEAVSKGALNQGVTVSGVTVPSLFSEKSEKGFERRPNIYVNNEIKAESLSNRIHFLLQDSKAIIVLPGKIGTLTELFVAWNSNYLFNINENKDLIPIFLKKDYWKKIVDEFPNNMELNKEFLNYFEDIAQLEMFVSKLN
;
A
#
# COMPACT_ATOMS: atom_id res chain seq x y z
N MET A 1 2.24 -3.63 -15.41
CA MET A 1 0.89 -4.17 -15.09
C MET A 1 0.18 -3.12 -14.25
N ASN A 2 -1.00 -2.67 -14.68
CA ASN A 2 -1.76 -1.72 -13.87
C ASN A 2 -2.30 -2.41 -12.60
N HIS A 3 -1.97 -1.92 -11.44
CA HIS A 3 -2.38 -2.45 -10.13
C HIS A 3 -2.75 -1.32 -9.17
N ILE A 4 -3.40 -1.65 -8.08
CA ILE A 4 -3.56 -0.77 -6.92
C ILE A 4 -2.55 -1.20 -5.88
N THR A 5 -1.74 -0.25 -5.40
CA THR A 5 -0.75 -0.50 -4.35
C THR A 5 -1.37 -0.28 -2.98
N VAL A 6 -1.12 -1.20 -2.05
CA VAL A 6 -1.60 -1.06 -0.67
C VAL A 6 -0.42 -1.09 0.31
N PHE A 7 -0.30 -0.03 1.10
CA PHE A 7 0.65 0.11 2.20
C PHE A 7 -0.03 -0.12 3.55
N GLY A 8 0.67 -0.73 4.49
CA GLY A 8 0.15 -0.94 5.83
C GLY A 8 1.12 -1.68 6.76
N SER A 9 0.63 -2.02 7.96
CA SER A 9 1.40 -2.64 9.03
C SER A 9 1.77 -4.09 8.72
N SER A 10 2.95 -4.53 9.14
CA SER A 10 3.34 -5.96 9.13
C SER A 10 2.95 -6.72 10.41
N ARG A 11 2.14 -6.14 11.30
CA ARG A 11 1.98 -6.68 12.65
C ARG A 11 0.60 -7.21 13.00
N CYS A 12 -0.46 -6.79 12.32
CA CYS A 12 -1.79 -7.33 12.56
C CYS A 12 -1.86 -8.82 12.21
N LYS A 13 -2.75 -9.55 12.88
CA LYS A 13 -2.91 -10.99 12.74
C LYS A 13 -4.34 -11.32 12.37
N ALA A 14 -4.54 -12.46 11.72
CA ALA A 14 -5.86 -13.00 11.44
C ALA A 14 -6.72 -13.07 12.72
N GLY A 15 -7.97 -12.58 12.62
CA GLY A 15 -8.90 -12.42 13.74
C GLY A 15 -8.82 -11.05 14.44
N GLU A 16 -7.89 -10.18 14.08
CA GLU A 16 -7.88 -8.80 14.54
C GLU A 16 -8.65 -7.91 13.53
N SER A 17 -9.38 -6.91 14.02
CA SER A 17 -10.21 -6.03 13.17
C SER A 17 -9.41 -5.30 12.08
N GLU A 18 -8.16 -4.96 12.36
CA GLU A 18 -7.25 -4.35 11.39
C GLU A 18 -6.92 -5.31 10.22
N TYR A 19 -6.74 -6.61 10.55
CA TYR A 19 -6.49 -7.64 9.53
C TYR A 19 -7.75 -7.90 8.69
N GLU A 20 -8.92 -8.04 9.33
CA GLU A 20 -10.20 -8.27 8.66
C GLU A 20 -10.54 -7.12 7.72
N PHE A 21 -10.39 -5.89 8.19
CA PHE A 21 -10.59 -4.71 7.34
C PHE A 21 -9.63 -4.68 6.14
N ALA A 22 -8.38 -5.05 6.33
CA ALA A 22 -7.40 -5.11 5.24
C ALA A 22 -7.74 -6.23 4.23
N GLU A 23 -8.30 -7.34 4.68
CA GLU A 23 -8.79 -8.41 3.81
C GLU A 23 -9.97 -7.91 2.95
N GLU A 24 -10.95 -7.20 3.56
CA GLU A 24 -12.06 -6.56 2.84
C GLU A 24 -11.57 -5.55 1.79
N VAL A 25 -10.52 -4.78 2.09
CA VAL A 25 -9.88 -3.88 1.10
C VAL A 25 -9.34 -4.66 -0.10
N GLY A 26 -8.68 -5.80 0.15
CA GLY A 26 -8.19 -6.68 -0.92
C GLY A 26 -9.33 -7.25 -1.78
N GLU A 27 -10.41 -7.72 -1.13
CA GLU A 27 -11.62 -8.22 -1.80
C GLU A 27 -12.26 -7.13 -2.67
N LEU A 28 -12.38 -5.91 -2.14
CA LEU A 28 -12.93 -4.78 -2.87
C LEU A 28 -12.12 -4.48 -4.15
N ILE A 29 -10.79 -4.42 -4.04
CA ILE A 29 -9.91 -4.16 -5.18
C ILE A 29 -10.11 -5.24 -6.25
N GLY A 30 -10.08 -6.51 -5.85
CA GLY A 30 -10.26 -7.65 -6.75
C GLY A 30 -11.66 -7.72 -7.36
N LYS A 31 -12.72 -7.39 -6.61
CA LYS A 31 -14.11 -7.28 -7.08
C LYS A 31 -14.24 -6.35 -8.30
N TYR A 32 -13.45 -5.28 -8.34
CA TYR A 32 -13.41 -4.34 -9.46
C TYR A 32 -12.38 -4.73 -10.55
N GLY A 33 -11.81 -5.94 -10.47
CA GLY A 33 -10.90 -6.48 -11.49
C GLY A 33 -9.50 -5.86 -11.48
N HIS A 34 -9.13 -5.14 -10.44
CA HIS A 34 -7.79 -4.59 -10.32
C HIS A 34 -6.82 -5.58 -9.68
N ASN A 35 -5.61 -5.66 -10.24
CA ASN A 35 -4.50 -6.35 -9.61
C ASN A 35 -4.03 -5.59 -8.36
N VAL A 36 -3.36 -6.28 -7.46
CA VAL A 36 -2.84 -5.71 -6.21
C VAL A 36 -1.32 -5.80 -6.15
N ALA A 37 -0.68 -4.76 -5.64
CA ALA A 37 0.71 -4.80 -5.21
C ALA A 37 0.83 -4.46 -3.73
N THR A 38 1.60 -5.25 -3.00
CA THR A 38 1.94 -5.03 -1.58
C THR A 38 3.42 -5.27 -1.35
N GLY A 39 3.89 -4.98 -0.14
CA GLY A 39 5.24 -5.36 0.26
C GLY A 39 5.48 -6.87 0.41
N GLY A 40 4.47 -7.70 0.19
CA GLY A 40 4.58 -9.15 0.08
C GLY A 40 4.74 -9.93 1.39
N TYR A 41 4.81 -9.26 2.57
CA TYR A 41 5.03 -9.92 3.86
C TYR A 41 3.71 -10.14 4.64
N GLN A 42 3.81 -10.32 5.96
CA GLN A 42 2.67 -10.59 6.85
C GLN A 42 1.87 -9.32 7.19
N GLY A 43 0.85 -9.47 8.02
CA GLY A 43 0.01 -8.39 8.52
C GLY A 43 -0.98 -7.88 7.48
N THR A 44 -1.12 -6.57 7.40
CA THR A 44 -1.98 -5.89 6.41
C THR A 44 -1.68 -6.35 4.97
N MET A 45 -0.39 -6.54 4.64
CA MET A 45 0.02 -7.00 3.29
C MET A 45 -0.52 -8.39 2.98
N GLU A 46 -0.46 -9.31 3.95
CA GLU A 46 -1.00 -10.66 3.83
C GLU A 46 -2.53 -10.64 3.72
N ALA A 47 -3.21 -9.88 4.57
CA ALA A 47 -4.65 -9.76 4.56
C ALA A 47 -5.18 -9.24 3.21
N VAL A 48 -4.62 -8.16 2.71
CA VAL A 48 -4.95 -7.60 1.38
C VAL A 48 -4.67 -8.62 0.28
N SER A 49 -3.52 -9.31 0.35
CA SER A 49 -3.16 -10.35 -0.62
C SER A 49 -4.19 -11.48 -0.64
N LYS A 50 -4.64 -11.93 0.54
CA LYS A 50 -5.66 -12.96 0.69
C LYS A 50 -6.99 -12.55 0.05
N GLY A 51 -7.51 -11.39 0.44
CA GLY A 51 -8.78 -10.86 -0.08
C GLY A 51 -8.75 -10.71 -1.61
N ALA A 52 -7.68 -10.14 -2.16
CA ALA A 52 -7.53 -9.95 -3.60
C ALA A 52 -7.41 -11.29 -4.35
N LEU A 53 -6.60 -12.23 -3.83
CA LEU A 53 -6.44 -13.54 -4.46
C LEU A 53 -7.77 -14.31 -4.53
N ASN A 54 -8.61 -14.21 -3.52
CA ASN A 54 -9.94 -14.83 -3.48
C ASN A 54 -10.87 -14.31 -4.62
N GLN A 55 -10.60 -13.12 -5.15
CA GLN A 55 -11.30 -12.56 -6.31
C GLN A 55 -10.64 -12.94 -7.65
N GLY A 56 -9.59 -13.74 -7.65
CA GLY A 56 -8.94 -14.26 -8.85
C GLY A 56 -8.02 -13.30 -9.59
N VAL A 57 -7.64 -12.17 -8.96
CA VAL A 57 -6.72 -11.20 -9.56
C VAL A 57 -5.25 -11.51 -9.24
N THR A 58 -4.33 -10.87 -9.96
CA THR A 58 -2.89 -11.01 -9.68
C THR A 58 -2.51 -10.23 -8.43
N VAL A 59 -1.78 -10.90 -7.54
CA VAL A 59 -1.24 -10.34 -6.30
C VAL A 59 0.28 -10.30 -6.37
N SER A 60 0.81 -9.10 -6.55
CA SER A 60 2.26 -8.87 -6.60
C SER A 60 2.80 -8.56 -5.20
N GLY A 61 3.81 -9.30 -4.77
CA GLY A 61 4.55 -9.03 -3.54
C GLY A 61 5.95 -8.51 -3.84
N VAL A 62 6.24 -7.26 -3.50
CA VAL A 62 7.58 -6.68 -3.70
C VAL A 62 8.42 -6.89 -2.46
N THR A 63 9.34 -7.85 -2.51
CA THR A 63 10.19 -8.24 -1.37
C THR A 63 11.61 -7.72 -1.51
N VAL A 64 12.36 -7.68 -0.40
CA VAL A 64 13.81 -7.37 -0.38
C VAL A 64 14.52 -8.43 0.44
N PRO A 65 14.80 -9.60 -0.15
CA PRO A 65 15.41 -10.71 0.58
C PRO A 65 16.75 -10.35 1.25
N SER A 66 17.56 -9.51 0.60
CA SER A 66 18.88 -9.10 1.09
C SER A 66 18.87 -8.31 2.40
N LEU A 67 17.76 -7.66 2.76
CA LEU A 67 17.63 -6.94 4.03
C LEU A 67 17.33 -7.88 5.22
N PHE A 68 17.01 -9.12 4.96
CA PHE A 68 16.63 -10.11 5.95
C PHE A 68 17.54 -11.33 5.81
N SER A 69 18.78 -11.20 6.34
CA SER A 69 19.72 -12.31 6.33
C SER A 69 19.14 -13.52 7.08
N GLU A 70 19.45 -14.73 6.60
CA GLU A 70 19.05 -16.02 7.15
C GLU A 70 19.44 -16.22 8.64
N LYS A 71 20.24 -15.32 9.19
CA LYS A 71 20.79 -15.36 10.56
C LYS A 71 20.17 -14.33 11.50
N SER A 72 18.91 -13.93 11.35
CA SER A 72 18.32 -13.25 12.48
C SER A 72 18.08 -14.27 13.59
N GLU A 73 18.77 -14.10 14.73
CA GLU A 73 18.65 -14.94 15.94
C GLU A 73 17.19 -15.10 16.46
N LYS A 74 16.22 -14.44 15.83
CA LYS A 74 14.78 -14.47 16.10
C LYS A 74 13.97 -15.30 15.13
N GLY A 75 14.59 -16.07 14.22
CA GLY A 75 13.87 -17.05 13.38
C GLY A 75 12.85 -16.46 12.38
N PHE A 76 12.94 -15.19 12.05
CA PHE A 76 12.08 -14.58 11.05
C PHE A 76 12.70 -14.70 9.65
N GLU A 77 12.49 -15.85 9.01
CA GLU A 77 12.52 -15.90 7.56
C GLU A 77 11.38 -15.03 7.03
N ARG A 78 11.71 -13.90 6.44
CA ARG A 78 10.69 -13.10 5.74
C ARG A 78 10.53 -13.63 4.33
N ARG A 79 9.83 -14.74 4.22
CA ARG A 79 9.31 -15.21 2.93
C ARG A 79 8.08 -14.38 2.55
N PRO A 80 7.78 -14.26 1.25
CA PRO A 80 6.50 -13.69 0.82
C PRO A 80 5.35 -14.48 1.47
N ASN A 81 4.25 -13.82 1.77
CA ASN A 81 3.06 -14.52 2.26
C ASN A 81 2.51 -15.47 1.19
N ILE A 82 1.77 -16.48 1.62
CA ILE A 82 1.30 -17.57 0.75
C ILE A 82 0.27 -17.14 -0.32
N TYR A 83 -0.27 -15.92 -0.21
CA TYR A 83 -1.27 -15.37 -1.13
C TYR A 83 -0.64 -14.54 -2.25
N VAL A 84 0.68 -14.34 -2.22
CA VAL A 84 1.42 -13.71 -3.32
C VAL A 84 1.61 -14.74 -4.44
N ASN A 85 1.05 -14.44 -5.63
CA ASN A 85 1.22 -15.29 -6.81
C ASN A 85 2.20 -14.70 -7.85
N ASN A 86 2.73 -13.48 -7.59
CA ASN A 86 3.77 -12.85 -8.39
C ASN A 86 4.78 -12.15 -7.48
N GLU A 87 5.93 -12.79 -7.19
CA GLU A 87 6.98 -12.18 -6.38
C GLU A 87 7.93 -11.33 -7.22
N ILE A 88 8.12 -10.07 -6.83
CA ILE A 88 9.11 -9.15 -7.39
C ILE A 88 10.20 -8.94 -6.34
N LYS A 89 11.42 -9.42 -6.61
CA LYS A 89 12.57 -9.29 -5.71
C LYS A 89 13.30 -7.99 -6.01
N ALA A 90 13.23 -7.06 -5.09
CA ALA A 90 13.96 -5.81 -5.15
C ALA A 90 15.37 -5.96 -4.51
N GLU A 91 16.34 -5.22 -5.02
CA GLU A 91 17.73 -5.25 -4.54
C GLU A 91 17.94 -4.37 -3.30
N SER A 92 17.10 -3.34 -3.13
CA SER A 92 17.18 -2.37 -2.04
C SER A 92 15.79 -1.87 -1.63
N LEU A 93 15.71 -1.16 -0.50
CA LEU A 93 14.48 -0.50 -0.05
C LEU A 93 13.99 0.54 -1.07
N SER A 94 14.89 1.33 -1.65
CA SER A 94 14.54 2.34 -2.66
C SER A 94 13.98 1.69 -3.92
N ASN A 95 14.62 0.60 -4.37
CA ASN A 95 14.17 -0.16 -5.54
C ASN A 95 12.80 -0.83 -5.28
N ARG A 96 12.57 -1.31 -4.05
CA ARG A 96 11.25 -1.83 -3.64
C ARG A 96 10.16 -0.78 -3.76
N ILE A 97 10.39 0.42 -3.22
CA ILE A 97 9.41 1.51 -3.29
C ILE A 97 9.16 1.90 -4.76
N HIS A 98 10.20 1.93 -5.57
CA HIS A 98 10.07 2.18 -7.01
C HIS A 98 9.11 1.17 -7.67
N PHE A 99 9.29 -0.13 -7.45
CA PHE A 99 8.41 -1.17 -8.02
C PHE A 99 6.97 -1.11 -7.48
N LEU A 100 6.78 -0.70 -6.23
CA LEU A 100 5.45 -0.51 -5.65
C LEU A 100 4.68 0.66 -6.25
N LEU A 101 5.39 1.71 -6.68
CA LEU A 101 4.79 2.91 -7.29
C LEU A 101 4.70 2.85 -8.81
N GLN A 102 5.59 2.08 -9.45
CA GLN A 102 5.61 1.94 -10.90
C GLN A 102 4.31 1.29 -11.39
N ASP A 103 3.65 1.92 -12.35
CA ASP A 103 2.39 1.46 -12.96
C ASP A 103 1.21 1.34 -11.96
N SER A 104 1.31 1.97 -10.78
CA SER A 104 0.21 2.01 -9.82
C SER A 104 -0.89 2.96 -10.29
N LYS A 105 -2.14 2.47 -10.38
CA LYS A 105 -3.31 3.29 -10.72
C LYS A 105 -3.79 4.12 -9.53
N ALA A 106 -3.60 3.62 -8.32
CA ALA A 106 -3.94 4.28 -7.06
C ALA A 106 -3.14 3.66 -5.92
N ILE A 107 -3.03 4.41 -4.83
CA ILE A 107 -2.35 3.99 -3.61
C ILE A 107 -3.34 4.05 -2.46
N ILE A 108 -3.50 2.96 -1.73
CA ILE A 108 -4.31 2.88 -0.52
C ILE A 108 -3.36 2.71 0.67
N VAL A 109 -3.51 3.56 1.69
CA VAL A 109 -2.64 3.57 2.86
C VAL A 109 -3.46 3.26 4.11
N LEU A 110 -3.33 2.03 4.57
CA LEU A 110 -3.92 1.53 5.81
C LEU A 110 -3.03 1.88 7.02
N PRO A 111 -3.50 1.72 8.27
CA PRO A 111 -2.68 1.96 9.44
C PRO A 111 -1.34 1.27 9.38
N GLY A 112 -0.27 1.96 9.77
CA GLY A 112 1.07 1.41 9.67
C GLY A 112 2.11 2.19 10.46
N LYS A 113 3.37 1.79 10.33
CA LYS A 113 4.50 2.37 11.07
C LYS A 113 5.46 3.08 10.14
N ILE A 114 6.72 3.20 10.58
CA ILE A 114 7.75 3.97 9.85
C ILE A 114 7.93 3.52 8.39
N GLY A 115 7.81 2.22 8.09
CA GLY A 115 7.88 1.72 6.71
C GLY A 115 6.75 2.28 5.84
N THR A 116 5.51 2.18 6.34
CA THR A 116 4.32 2.72 5.67
C THR A 116 4.40 4.24 5.51
N LEU A 117 4.91 4.94 6.53
CA LEU A 117 5.13 6.39 6.47
C LEU A 117 6.17 6.76 5.40
N THR A 118 7.26 5.99 5.29
CA THR A 118 8.28 6.20 4.25
C THR A 118 7.69 6.01 2.86
N GLU A 119 6.92 4.94 2.65
CA GLU A 119 6.24 4.64 1.39
C GLU A 119 5.23 5.74 1.02
N LEU A 120 4.44 6.21 2.00
CA LEU A 120 3.52 7.33 1.82
C LEU A 120 4.24 8.61 1.42
N PHE A 121 5.33 8.98 2.11
CA PHE A 121 6.06 10.21 1.78
C PHE A 121 6.69 10.17 0.39
N VAL A 122 7.22 9.02 -0.03
CA VAL A 122 7.76 8.90 -1.39
C VAL A 122 6.64 9.04 -2.43
N ALA A 123 5.49 8.40 -2.22
CA ALA A 123 4.33 8.52 -3.10
C ALA A 123 3.80 9.97 -3.17
N TRP A 124 3.67 10.61 -2.03
CA TRP A 124 3.20 11.99 -1.91
C TRP A 124 4.15 12.98 -2.59
N ASN A 125 5.45 12.84 -2.33
CA ASN A 125 6.47 13.66 -2.99
C ASN A 125 6.53 13.41 -4.51
N SER A 126 6.26 12.18 -4.96
CA SER A 126 6.19 11.88 -6.40
C SER A 126 5.03 12.65 -7.06
N ASN A 127 3.87 12.72 -6.41
CA ASN A 127 2.74 13.53 -6.91
C ASN A 127 3.09 15.02 -6.96
N TYR A 128 3.79 15.55 -5.95
CA TYR A 128 4.27 16.93 -5.98
C TYR A 128 5.18 17.19 -7.18
N LEU A 129 6.14 16.29 -7.44
CA LEU A 129 7.06 16.42 -8.57
C LEU A 129 6.35 16.26 -9.93
N PHE A 130 5.36 15.39 -10.03
CA PHE A 130 4.56 15.22 -11.25
C PHE A 130 3.71 16.45 -11.54
N ASN A 131 3.10 17.04 -10.52
CA ASN A 131 2.33 18.27 -10.64
C ASN A 131 3.16 19.46 -11.14
N ILE A 132 4.39 19.62 -10.63
CA ILE A 132 5.30 20.70 -11.07
C ILE A 132 5.68 20.54 -12.55
N ASN A 133 5.89 19.31 -13.00
CA ASN A 133 6.43 19.05 -14.34
C ASN A 133 5.33 18.94 -15.42
N GLU A 134 4.04 19.03 -15.06
CA GLU A 134 2.87 18.94 -15.96
C GLU A 134 2.87 17.72 -16.91
N ASN A 135 3.74 16.73 -16.67
CA ASN A 135 4.06 15.67 -17.62
C ASN A 135 3.50 14.30 -17.27
N LYS A 136 2.83 14.15 -16.11
CA LYS A 136 2.26 12.87 -15.66
C LYS A 136 0.97 13.09 -14.88
N ASP A 137 0.04 12.17 -15.05
CA ASP A 137 -1.15 12.10 -14.20
C ASP A 137 -0.74 11.78 -12.75
N LEU A 138 -1.38 12.48 -11.80
CA LEU A 138 -1.18 12.22 -10.39
C LEU A 138 -1.72 10.84 -10.03
N ILE A 139 -1.01 10.11 -9.20
CA ILE A 139 -1.49 8.84 -8.66
C ILE A 139 -2.40 9.14 -7.46
N PRO A 140 -3.72 8.83 -7.51
CA PRO A 140 -4.60 9.05 -6.38
C PRO A 140 -4.13 8.32 -5.14
N ILE A 141 -4.03 9.03 -3.98
CA ILE A 141 -3.62 8.47 -2.70
C ILE A 141 -4.81 8.52 -1.74
N PHE A 142 -5.21 7.37 -1.20
CA PHE A 142 -6.34 7.21 -0.30
C PHE A 142 -5.86 6.73 1.07
N LEU A 143 -6.09 7.51 2.11
CA LEU A 143 -5.63 7.25 3.47
C LEU A 143 -6.79 6.88 4.39
N LYS A 144 -6.63 5.85 5.22
CA LYS A 144 -7.56 5.53 6.31
C LYS A 144 -7.61 6.71 7.30
N LYS A 145 -8.76 7.41 7.33
CA LYS A 145 -8.92 8.74 7.93
C LYS A 145 -8.62 8.80 9.41
N ASP A 146 -9.21 7.88 10.18
CA ASP A 146 -9.13 7.82 11.64
C ASP A 146 -7.69 7.68 12.17
N TYR A 147 -6.80 7.10 11.36
CA TYR A 147 -5.39 6.95 11.68
C TYR A 147 -4.55 8.09 11.09
N TRP A 148 -4.61 8.32 9.78
CA TRP A 148 -3.65 9.18 9.08
C TRP A 148 -3.97 10.66 9.20
N LYS A 149 -5.26 11.06 9.31
CA LYS A 149 -5.61 12.48 9.35
C LYS A 149 -4.97 13.18 10.53
N LYS A 150 -4.94 12.57 11.70
CA LYS A 150 -4.30 13.11 12.89
C LYS A 150 -2.81 13.34 12.70
N ILE A 151 -2.12 12.40 12.05
CA ILE A 151 -0.68 12.50 11.78
C ILE A 151 -0.39 13.62 10.77
N VAL A 152 -1.17 13.68 9.70
CA VAL A 152 -0.99 14.69 8.64
C VAL A 152 -1.32 16.09 9.14
N ASP A 153 -2.31 16.25 9.99
CA ASP A 153 -2.71 17.55 10.53
C ASP A 153 -1.65 18.13 11.50
N GLU A 154 -0.85 17.29 12.16
CA GLU A 154 0.24 17.72 13.05
C GLU A 154 1.44 18.34 12.31
N PHE A 155 1.57 18.12 10.99
CA PHE A 155 2.64 18.77 10.23
C PHE A 155 2.40 20.27 10.12
N PRO A 156 3.42 21.11 10.43
CA PRO A 156 3.31 22.54 10.36
C PRO A 156 2.89 23.05 8.96
N ASN A 157 2.03 24.07 8.92
CA ASN A 157 1.54 24.62 7.66
C ASN A 157 2.66 25.23 6.79
N ASN A 158 3.76 25.70 7.41
CA ASN A 158 4.90 26.26 6.72
C ASN A 158 5.79 25.20 6.01
N MET A 159 5.48 23.90 6.14
CA MET A 159 6.16 22.87 5.35
C MET A 159 5.64 22.76 3.92
N GLU A 160 4.55 23.44 3.56
CA GLU A 160 3.99 23.46 2.18
C GLU A 160 3.80 22.06 1.58
N LEU A 161 3.22 21.13 2.34
CA LEU A 161 3.18 19.70 2.01
C LEU A 161 2.14 19.32 0.93
N ASN A 162 1.43 20.27 0.32
CA ASN A 162 0.42 19.97 -0.71
C ASN A 162 -0.57 18.86 -0.27
N LYS A 163 -1.21 19.08 0.91
CA LYS A 163 -2.13 18.11 1.54
C LYS A 163 -3.34 17.78 0.66
N GLU A 164 -3.62 18.58 -0.37
CA GLU A 164 -4.65 18.36 -1.38
C GLU A 164 -4.44 17.11 -2.25
N PHE A 165 -3.24 16.56 -2.30
CA PHE A 165 -2.97 15.28 -2.97
C PHE A 165 -3.44 14.06 -2.17
N LEU A 166 -3.86 14.25 -0.92
CA LEU A 166 -4.30 13.19 -0.02
C LEU A 166 -5.81 13.14 0.08
N ASN A 167 -6.39 12.02 -0.28
CA ASN A 167 -7.80 11.73 -0.08
C ASN A 167 -7.99 10.86 1.15
N TYR A 168 -9.10 11.00 1.84
CA TYR A 168 -9.39 10.23 3.05
C TYR A 168 -10.64 9.39 2.87
N PHE A 169 -10.64 8.20 3.47
CA PHE A 169 -11.82 7.34 3.56
C PHE A 169 -11.99 6.82 4.99
N GLU A 170 -13.25 6.65 5.41
CA GLU A 170 -13.61 6.20 6.76
C GLU A 170 -13.90 4.69 6.81
N ASP A 171 -14.50 4.15 5.76
CA ASP A 171 -14.95 2.76 5.68
C ASP A 171 -14.82 2.19 4.26
N ILE A 172 -15.19 0.93 4.11
CA ILE A 172 -15.17 0.22 2.82
C ILE A 172 -16.12 0.86 1.80
N ALA A 173 -17.29 1.35 2.23
CA ALA A 173 -18.25 1.97 1.31
C ALA A 173 -17.69 3.25 0.68
N GLN A 174 -17.01 4.09 1.46
CA GLN A 174 -16.34 5.26 0.91
C GLN A 174 -15.16 4.88 0.00
N LEU A 175 -14.37 3.87 0.38
CA LEU A 175 -13.27 3.40 -0.47
C LEU A 175 -13.81 2.84 -1.79
N GLU A 176 -14.96 2.13 -1.78
CA GLU A 176 -15.61 1.62 -2.98
C GLU A 176 -15.99 2.73 -3.95
N MET A 177 -16.46 3.88 -3.46
CA MET A 177 -16.76 5.05 -4.30
C MET A 177 -15.54 5.57 -5.07
N PHE A 178 -14.35 5.38 -4.54
CA PHE A 178 -13.11 5.75 -5.23
C PHE A 178 -12.64 4.64 -6.17
N VAL A 179 -12.57 3.40 -5.71
CA VAL A 179 -12.07 2.25 -6.49
C VAL A 179 -12.94 2.00 -7.73
N SER A 180 -14.27 2.14 -7.61
CA SER A 180 -15.21 1.95 -8.73
C SER A 180 -15.03 2.94 -9.90
N LYS A 181 -14.30 4.04 -9.70
CA LYS A 181 -14.01 5.07 -10.70
C LYS A 181 -12.63 4.91 -11.35
N LEU A 182 -11.81 3.98 -10.86
CA LEU A 182 -10.48 3.71 -11.42
C LEU A 182 -10.64 2.80 -12.64
N ASN A 183 -10.58 3.36 -13.83
CA ASN A 183 -10.67 2.62 -15.10
C ASN A 183 -9.29 2.15 -15.59
#